data_7db12982b619cf86d01b651dc639f4e2
#
_entry.id   7db12982b619cf86d01b651dc639f4e2
#
_cell.length_a   1.000
_cell.length_b   1.000
_cell.length_c   1.000
_cell.angle_alpha   90.00
_cell.angle_beta   90.00
_cell.angle_gamma   90.00
#
_symmetry.space_group_name_H-M   'P 1'
#
loop_
_entity.id
_entity.type
_entity.pdbx_description
1 polymer ?
#
loop_
_entity_poly.entity_id
_entity_poly.type
_entity_poly.pdbx_seq_one_letter_code
_entity_poly.pdbx_strand_id
1 'polypeptide(L)'
;STENTHALISKLKSTNPNEVLIVSSIQKMSNIKQEEGGLKAHDIEQMQKKRIVIIVDEAHRSTFGDMLITIKETFPQAVFFGFTGTPIQDENEKNMNTTATVFGHELHRYSIADGIRDKNVLGFDPYLISTYKDSKLREAVALDEAKANTVREALDDPKKKEIYLRFMDKSQIGMAGHWDKANNYVKGI
;
A
#
# COMPACT_ATOMS: atom_id res chain seq x y z
N SER A 1 15.56 -5.84 21.76
CA SER A 1 14.81 -6.69 20.84
C SER A 1 14.48 -8.02 21.49
N THR A 2 13.57 -8.78 20.89
CA THR A 2 13.20 -10.14 21.31
C THR A 2 13.70 -11.13 20.27
N GLU A 3 14.43 -12.19 20.72
CA GLU A 3 14.95 -13.21 19.81
C GLU A 3 13.85 -14.18 19.36
N ASN A 4 12.96 -14.53 20.27
CA ASN A 4 11.84 -15.45 20.02
C ASN A 4 10.59 -15.01 20.80
N THR A 5 9.46 -15.75 20.64
CA THR A 5 8.19 -15.45 21.31
C THR A 5 8.28 -15.66 22.83
N HIS A 6 9.06 -16.62 23.30
CA HIS A 6 9.26 -16.81 24.75
C HIS A 6 9.96 -15.62 25.41
N ALA A 7 10.98 -15.05 24.75
CA ALA A 7 11.65 -13.83 25.24
C ALA A 7 10.68 -12.63 25.26
N LEU A 8 9.79 -12.55 24.26
CA LEU A 8 8.74 -11.53 24.22
C LEU A 8 7.77 -11.68 25.39
N ILE A 9 7.25 -12.89 25.63
CA ILE A 9 6.33 -13.19 26.74
C ILE A 9 6.98 -12.87 28.11
N SER A 10 8.24 -13.26 28.30
CA SER A 10 8.98 -12.95 29.51
C SER A 10 9.07 -11.45 29.77
N LYS A 11 9.39 -10.65 28.72
CA LYS A 11 9.45 -9.19 28.84
C LYS A 11 8.08 -8.56 29.07
N LEU A 12 7.03 -9.07 28.43
CA LEU A 12 5.66 -8.58 28.66
C LEU A 12 5.19 -8.82 30.09
N LYS A 13 5.64 -9.90 30.73
CA LYS A 13 5.36 -10.22 32.14
C LYS A 13 6.22 -9.42 33.10
N SER A 14 7.38 -8.95 32.68
CA SER A 14 8.34 -8.25 33.54
C SER A 14 7.73 -7.01 34.19
N THR A 15 8.03 -6.83 35.45
CA THR A 15 7.73 -5.60 36.21
C THR A 15 8.95 -4.69 36.34
N ASN A 16 10.07 -5.05 35.72
CA ASN A 16 11.29 -4.28 35.74
C ASN A 16 11.12 -2.97 34.95
N PRO A 17 11.31 -1.79 35.56
CA PRO A 17 11.17 -0.51 34.86
C PRO A 17 12.18 -0.30 33.73
N ASN A 18 13.28 -1.05 33.69
CA ASN A 18 14.25 -1.02 32.58
C ASN A 18 13.82 -1.84 31.37
N GLU A 19 12.73 -2.59 31.45
CA GLU A 19 12.19 -3.43 30.38
C GLU A 19 10.86 -2.89 29.80
N VAL A 20 10.57 -1.63 30.00
CA VAL A 20 9.33 -0.99 29.51
C VAL A 20 9.30 -0.85 27.99
N LEU A 21 10.46 -0.76 27.32
CA LEU A 21 10.56 -0.69 25.87
C LEU A 21 10.87 -2.08 25.29
N ILE A 22 9.90 -2.62 24.54
CA ILE A 22 10.00 -3.92 23.90
C ILE A 22 9.98 -3.73 22.39
N VAL A 23 10.99 -4.23 21.68
CA VAL A 23 11.03 -4.27 20.22
C VAL A 23 10.84 -5.71 19.76
N SER A 24 9.83 -5.95 18.91
CA SER A 24 9.46 -7.28 18.43
C SER A 24 8.90 -7.22 17.01
N SER A 25 8.77 -8.37 16.36
CA SER A 25 8.05 -8.45 15.09
C SER A 25 6.56 -8.70 15.33
N ILE A 26 5.74 -8.28 14.35
CA ILE A 26 4.29 -8.47 14.40
C ILE A 26 3.90 -9.95 14.45
N GLN A 27 4.65 -10.82 13.76
CA GLN A 27 4.45 -12.27 13.77
C GLN A 27 4.60 -12.85 15.18
N LYS A 28 5.64 -12.44 15.93
CA LYS A 28 5.83 -12.88 17.31
C LYS A 28 4.70 -12.38 18.21
N MET A 29 4.24 -11.15 18.00
CA MET A 29 3.12 -10.59 18.76
C MET A 29 1.81 -11.33 18.48
N SER A 30 1.52 -11.69 17.22
CA SER A 30 0.29 -12.42 16.88
C SER A 30 0.28 -13.87 17.37
N ASN A 31 1.46 -14.51 17.47
CA ASN A 31 1.59 -15.91 17.88
C ASN A 31 1.63 -16.12 19.39
N ILE A 32 1.60 -15.06 20.21
CA ILE A 32 1.76 -15.14 21.68
C ILE A 32 0.79 -16.14 22.35
N LYS A 33 -0.45 -16.23 21.86
CA LYS A 33 -1.46 -17.14 22.42
C LYS A 33 -1.34 -18.57 21.90
N GLN A 34 -0.73 -18.79 20.74
CA GLN A 34 -0.73 -20.07 20.04
C GLN A 34 0.50 -20.91 20.38
N GLU A 35 1.55 -20.30 20.90
CA GLU A 35 2.80 -20.97 21.19
C GLU A 35 2.71 -21.77 22.49
N GLU A 36 3.28 -22.98 22.48
CA GLU A 36 3.36 -23.82 23.66
C GLU A 36 4.09 -23.08 24.80
N GLY A 37 3.43 -22.93 25.94
CA GLY A 37 3.90 -22.05 27.00
C GLY A 37 3.61 -20.56 26.82
N GLY A 38 2.75 -20.19 25.84
CA GLY A 38 2.32 -18.83 25.59
C GLY A 38 1.56 -18.19 26.76
N LEU A 39 1.01 -16.99 26.51
CA LEU A 39 0.28 -16.24 27.52
C LEU A 39 -0.98 -17.01 27.98
N LYS A 40 -1.06 -17.33 29.26
CA LYS A 40 -2.27 -17.87 29.89
C LYS A 40 -3.28 -16.75 30.14
N ALA A 41 -4.55 -17.09 30.34
CA ALA A 41 -5.62 -16.14 30.64
C ALA A 41 -5.27 -15.21 31.83
N HIS A 42 -4.66 -15.74 32.87
CA HIS A 42 -4.21 -14.97 34.03
C HIS A 42 -3.08 -13.94 33.67
N ASP A 43 -2.16 -14.34 32.81
CA ASP A 43 -1.08 -13.44 32.35
C ASP A 43 -1.64 -12.29 31.52
N ILE A 44 -2.63 -12.60 30.67
CA ILE A 44 -3.33 -11.57 29.85
C ILE A 44 -4.07 -10.60 30.75
N GLU A 45 -4.79 -11.09 31.78
CA GLU A 45 -5.50 -10.24 32.75
C GLU A 45 -4.55 -9.30 33.50
N GLN A 46 -3.38 -9.81 33.90
CA GLN A 46 -2.36 -8.96 34.53
C GLN A 46 -1.80 -7.91 33.58
N MET A 47 -1.58 -8.25 32.31
CA MET A 47 -1.08 -7.31 31.32
C MET A 47 -2.13 -6.26 30.92
N GLN A 48 -3.42 -6.61 30.93
CA GLN A 48 -4.50 -5.66 30.68
C GLN A 48 -4.56 -4.53 31.74
N LYS A 49 -4.01 -4.75 32.91
CA LYS A 49 -3.85 -3.71 33.94
C LYS A 49 -2.71 -2.74 33.64
N LYS A 50 -1.81 -3.09 32.73
CA LYS A 50 -0.71 -2.22 32.29
C LYS A 50 -1.20 -1.26 31.20
N ARG A 51 -0.66 -0.04 31.20
CA ARG A 51 -0.85 0.90 30.09
C ARG A 51 0.09 0.50 28.94
N ILE A 52 -0.44 -0.22 27.96
CA ILE A 52 0.33 -0.71 26.80
C ILE A 52 0.10 0.23 25.63
N VAL A 53 1.19 0.67 25.02
CA VAL A 53 1.19 1.41 23.76
C VAL A 53 1.95 0.57 22.74
N ILE A 54 1.33 0.32 21.60
CA ILE A 54 1.89 -0.46 20.49
C ILE A 54 2.11 0.48 19.32
N ILE A 55 3.37 0.62 18.93
CA ILE A 55 3.80 1.40 17.77
C ILE A 55 4.13 0.43 16.65
N VAL A 56 3.45 0.55 15.52
CA VAL A 56 3.61 -0.29 14.34
C VAL A 56 4.25 0.53 13.24
N ASP A 57 5.45 0.14 12.83
CA ASP A 57 6.12 0.70 11.67
C ASP A 57 5.68 -0.03 10.38
N GLU A 58 5.78 0.64 9.23
CA GLU A 58 5.32 0.13 7.93
C GLU A 58 3.86 -0.37 7.95
N ALA A 59 2.99 0.40 8.58
CA ALA A 59 1.61 0.03 8.88
C ALA A 59 0.72 -0.26 7.65
N HIS A 60 1.22 0.04 6.43
CA HIS A 60 0.53 -0.23 5.16
C HIS A 60 0.63 -1.69 4.67
N ARG A 61 1.49 -2.51 5.27
CA ARG A 61 1.67 -3.88 4.77
C ARG A 61 0.39 -4.70 4.94
N SER A 62 -0.12 -5.23 3.83
CA SER A 62 -1.39 -5.98 3.76
C SER A 62 -1.43 -7.23 4.66
N THR A 63 -0.27 -7.85 4.92
CA THR A 63 -0.15 -9.00 5.82
C THR A 63 -0.37 -8.67 7.30
N PHE A 64 -0.44 -7.39 7.64
CA PHE A 64 -0.63 -6.96 9.03
C PHE A 64 -2.08 -6.99 9.50
N GLY A 65 -3.06 -6.96 8.59
CA GLY A 65 -4.47 -6.85 8.95
C GLY A 65 -4.92 -7.94 9.95
N ASP A 66 -4.79 -9.20 9.58
CA ASP A 66 -5.23 -10.33 10.41
C ASP A 66 -4.38 -10.48 11.69
N MET A 67 -3.05 -10.28 11.56
CA MET A 67 -2.15 -10.33 12.72
C MET A 67 -2.46 -9.22 13.72
N LEU A 68 -2.79 -8.03 13.22
CA LEU A 68 -3.11 -6.89 14.07
C LEU A 68 -4.46 -7.06 14.77
N ILE A 69 -5.45 -7.66 14.10
CA ILE A 69 -6.72 -8.06 14.73
C ILE A 69 -6.44 -9.00 15.91
N THR A 70 -5.65 -10.04 15.69
CA THR A 70 -5.26 -10.99 16.76
C THR A 70 -4.56 -10.30 17.92
N ILE A 71 -3.68 -9.32 17.65
CA ILE A 71 -2.99 -8.55 18.68
C ILE A 71 -3.98 -7.65 19.44
N LYS A 72 -4.91 -6.99 18.76
CA LYS A 72 -5.96 -6.18 19.38
C LYS A 72 -6.88 -7.01 20.29
N GLU A 73 -7.23 -8.22 19.86
CA GLU A 73 -8.00 -9.15 20.69
C GLU A 73 -7.20 -9.63 21.93
N THR A 74 -5.88 -9.71 21.81
CA THR A 74 -5.01 -10.06 22.95
C THR A 74 -4.86 -8.91 23.93
N PHE A 75 -4.79 -7.68 23.44
CA PHE A 75 -4.59 -6.46 24.22
C PHE A 75 -5.68 -5.41 23.92
N PRO A 76 -6.93 -5.64 24.33
CA PRO A 76 -8.07 -4.80 23.92
C PRO A 76 -8.02 -3.38 24.46
N GLN A 77 -7.22 -3.12 25.52
CA GLN A 77 -7.05 -1.80 26.12
C GLN A 77 -5.75 -1.11 25.68
N ALA A 78 -4.95 -1.74 24.80
CA ALA A 78 -3.74 -1.11 24.29
C ALA A 78 -4.07 0.00 23.29
N VAL A 79 -3.26 1.04 23.30
CA VAL A 79 -3.34 2.12 22.32
C VAL A 79 -2.39 1.78 21.16
N PHE A 80 -2.88 1.92 19.92
CA PHE A 80 -2.14 1.59 18.72
C PHE A 80 -1.83 2.84 17.91
N PHE A 81 -0.58 2.99 17.51
CA PHE A 81 -0.14 4.00 16.56
C PHE A 81 0.52 3.33 15.36
N GLY A 82 0.06 3.66 14.15
CA GLY A 82 0.65 3.22 12.89
C GLY A 82 1.48 4.31 12.25
N PHE A 83 2.70 3.98 11.82
CA PHE A 83 3.55 4.83 11.01
C PHE A 83 3.71 4.21 9.63
N THR A 84 3.59 5.02 8.58
CA THR A 84 3.76 4.55 7.20
C THR A 84 4.13 5.70 6.27
N GLY A 85 5.02 5.43 5.33
CA GLY A 85 5.32 6.34 4.22
C GLY A 85 4.31 6.27 3.07
N THR A 86 3.49 5.20 3.00
CA THR A 86 2.55 4.92 1.91
C THR A 86 1.22 4.42 2.46
N PRO A 87 0.37 5.31 3.02
CA PRO A 87 -0.93 4.90 3.54
C PRO A 87 -1.81 4.32 2.42
N ILE A 88 -2.51 3.21 2.71
CA ILE A 88 -3.51 2.66 1.81
C ILE A 88 -4.79 3.49 1.98
N GLN A 89 -5.18 4.17 0.91
CA GLN A 89 -6.42 4.93 0.84
C GLN A 89 -7.53 4.07 0.23
N ASP A 90 -8.79 4.47 0.43
CA ASP A 90 -9.99 3.72 0.01
C ASP A 90 -10.03 3.36 -1.48
N GLU A 91 -9.40 4.17 -2.35
CA GLU A 91 -9.31 3.92 -3.79
C GLU A 91 -8.45 2.68 -4.16
N ASN A 92 -7.61 2.19 -3.25
CA ASN A 92 -6.73 1.03 -3.45
C ASN A 92 -7.15 -0.20 -2.60
N GLU A 93 -8.39 -0.25 -2.17
CA GLU A 93 -8.92 -1.26 -1.26
C GLU A 93 -9.10 -2.61 -1.95
N LYS A 94 -8.11 -3.49 -1.87
CA LYS A 94 -8.26 -4.88 -2.34
C LYS A 94 -8.85 -5.83 -1.30
N ASN A 95 -8.84 -5.49 0.01
CA ASN A 95 -9.20 -6.42 1.10
C ASN A 95 -9.90 -5.76 2.30
N MET A 96 -10.74 -4.74 2.12
CA MET A 96 -11.49 -4.07 3.22
C MET A 96 -10.66 -3.53 4.40
N ASN A 97 -9.35 -3.68 4.41
CA ASN A 97 -8.45 -3.27 5.49
C ASN A 97 -7.59 -2.09 5.05
N THR A 98 -8.15 -0.90 5.07
CA THR A 98 -7.36 0.33 4.89
C THR A 98 -6.57 0.66 6.15
N THR A 99 -5.53 1.49 6.00
CA THR A 99 -4.79 1.98 7.17
C THR A 99 -5.72 2.72 8.15
N ALA A 100 -6.73 3.41 7.63
CA ALA A 100 -7.73 4.13 8.43
C ALA A 100 -8.67 3.19 9.20
N THR A 101 -9.11 2.08 8.62
CA THR A 101 -9.96 1.10 9.34
C THR A 101 -9.23 0.42 10.48
N VAL A 102 -7.91 0.27 10.35
CA VAL A 102 -7.07 -0.43 11.33
C VAL A 102 -6.58 0.50 12.44
N PHE A 103 -6.12 1.70 12.12
CA PHE A 103 -5.50 2.64 13.08
C PHE A 103 -6.37 3.85 13.40
N GLY A 104 -7.47 4.07 12.68
CA GLY A 104 -8.31 5.26 12.83
C GLY A 104 -7.83 6.43 11.97
N HIS A 105 -8.22 7.64 12.37
CA HIS A 105 -7.89 8.85 11.61
C HIS A 105 -6.40 9.18 11.61
N GLU A 106 -5.93 9.74 10.50
CA GLU A 106 -4.57 10.28 10.38
C GLU A 106 -4.38 11.42 11.40
N LEU A 107 -3.37 11.27 12.25
CA LEU A 107 -3.06 12.26 13.29
C LEU A 107 -2.06 13.31 12.81
N HIS A 108 -1.14 12.93 11.93
CA HIS A 108 -0.09 13.78 11.41
C HIS A 108 0.39 13.29 10.05
N ARG A 109 0.69 14.23 9.17
CA ARG A 109 1.30 13.96 7.85
C ARG A 109 2.51 14.87 7.66
N TYR A 110 3.61 14.28 7.22
CA TYR A 110 4.79 14.98 6.75
C TYR A 110 5.12 14.44 5.35
N SER A 111 4.78 15.20 4.33
CA SER A 111 4.91 14.78 2.94
C SER A 111 6.34 15.00 2.41
N ILE A 112 6.66 14.37 1.25
CA ILE A 112 7.91 14.65 0.53
C ILE A 112 8.02 16.15 0.19
N ALA A 113 6.91 16.80 -0.16
CA ALA A 113 6.89 18.24 -0.43
C ALA A 113 7.27 19.06 0.81
N ASP A 114 6.80 18.65 1.99
CA ASP A 114 7.21 19.28 3.26
C ASP A 114 8.69 19.05 3.52
N GLY A 115 9.18 17.84 3.30
CA GLY A 115 10.60 17.50 3.45
C GLY A 115 11.52 18.30 2.53
N ILE A 116 11.11 18.53 1.28
CA ILE A 116 11.85 19.39 0.33
C ILE A 116 11.84 20.85 0.78
N ARG A 117 10.66 21.37 1.17
CA ARG A 117 10.52 22.72 1.69
C ARG A 117 11.41 22.98 2.91
N ASP A 118 11.45 22.02 3.83
CA ASP A 118 12.22 22.09 5.06
C ASP A 118 13.70 21.70 4.87
N LYS A 119 14.11 21.39 3.64
CA LYS A 119 15.49 21.00 3.26
C LYS A 119 15.97 19.69 3.92
N ASN A 120 15.07 18.85 4.38
CA ASN A 120 15.34 17.52 4.92
C ASN A 120 15.43 16.45 3.81
N VAL A 121 14.85 16.74 2.63
CA VAL A 121 14.89 15.92 1.43
C VAL A 121 15.38 16.76 0.27
N LEU A 122 16.25 16.21 -0.57
CA LEU A 122 16.72 16.88 -1.79
C LEU A 122 15.54 17.02 -2.76
N GLY A 123 15.41 18.21 -3.35
CA GLY A 123 14.50 18.42 -4.48
C GLY A 123 14.97 17.65 -5.71
N PHE A 124 14.05 17.37 -6.62
CA PHE A 124 14.34 16.75 -7.91
C PHE A 124 13.66 17.54 -9.02
N ASP A 125 14.33 17.56 -10.17
CA ASP A 125 13.80 18.14 -11.41
C ASP A 125 13.58 16.99 -12.40
N PRO A 126 12.32 16.58 -12.65
CA PRO A 126 12.05 15.45 -13.52
C PRO A 126 12.33 15.81 -14.98
N TYR A 127 13.29 15.15 -15.59
CA TYR A 127 13.54 15.26 -17.03
C TYR A 127 12.82 14.14 -17.77
N LEU A 128 11.74 14.50 -18.46
CA LEU A 128 10.92 13.54 -19.21
C LEU A 128 11.44 13.41 -20.63
N ILE A 129 11.93 12.22 -20.99
CA ILE A 129 12.32 11.87 -22.35
C ILE A 129 11.18 11.11 -23.02
N SER A 130 10.59 11.70 -24.04
CA SER A 130 9.65 10.99 -24.90
C SER A 130 10.43 10.22 -25.97
N THR A 131 10.39 8.88 -25.90
CA THR A 131 11.07 7.98 -26.85
C THR A 131 10.27 7.76 -28.14
N TYR A 132 9.02 8.19 -28.17
CA TYR A 132 8.14 8.11 -29.35
C TYR A 132 7.18 9.30 -29.43
N LYS A 133 6.65 9.54 -30.64
CA LYS A 133 5.66 10.58 -30.84
C LYS A 133 4.28 10.07 -30.43
N ASP A 134 3.61 10.75 -29.51
CA ASP A 134 2.26 10.44 -29.01
C ASP A 134 1.25 10.18 -30.14
N SER A 135 1.30 11.02 -31.20
CA SER A 135 0.40 10.88 -32.35
C SER A 135 0.55 9.54 -33.08
N LYS A 136 1.79 9.03 -33.24
CA LYS A 136 2.05 7.76 -33.91
C LYS A 136 1.60 6.58 -33.05
N LEU A 137 1.81 6.65 -31.74
CA LEU A 137 1.36 5.64 -30.81
C LEU A 137 -0.18 5.56 -30.78
N ARG A 138 -0.85 6.72 -30.72
CA ARG A 138 -2.31 6.79 -30.75
C ARG A 138 -2.87 6.22 -32.03
N GLU A 139 -2.28 6.56 -33.18
CA GLU A 139 -2.70 6.04 -34.47
C GLU A 139 -2.55 4.51 -34.54
N ALA A 140 -1.42 3.97 -34.08
CA ALA A 140 -1.19 2.52 -34.06
C ALA A 140 -2.22 1.80 -33.18
N VAL A 141 -2.50 2.32 -31.97
CA VAL A 141 -3.52 1.75 -31.07
C VAL A 141 -4.92 1.91 -31.65
N ALA A 142 -5.23 3.05 -32.26
CA ALA A 142 -6.54 3.30 -32.86
C ALA A 142 -6.82 2.37 -34.06
N LEU A 143 -5.80 2.07 -34.87
CA LEU A 143 -5.89 1.12 -35.99
C LEU A 143 -6.09 -0.30 -35.49
N ASP A 144 -5.34 -0.73 -34.48
CA ASP A 144 -5.47 -2.07 -33.90
C ASP A 144 -6.86 -2.29 -33.29
N GLU A 145 -7.35 -1.35 -32.51
CA GLU A 145 -8.69 -1.43 -31.91
C GLU A 145 -9.81 -1.41 -32.96
N ALA A 146 -9.63 -0.62 -34.03
CA ALA A 146 -10.55 -0.61 -35.18
C ALA A 146 -10.41 -1.86 -36.08
N LYS A 147 -9.42 -2.73 -35.81
CA LYS A 147 -9.08 -3.87 -36.64
C LYS A 147 -8.89 -3.47 -38.11
N ALA A 148 -8.11 -2.42 -38.33
CA ALA A 148 -7.78 -1.85 -39.61
C ALA A 148 -6.25 -1.79 -39.80
N ASN A 149 -5.78 -2.14 -41.00
CA ASN A 149 -4.36 -2.10 -41.32
C ASN A 149 -3.88 -0.69 -41.75
N THR A 150 -4.81 0.14 -42.20
CA THR A 150 -4.53 1.49 -42.65
C THR A 150 -5.60 2.47 -42.19
N VAL A 151 -5.21 3.77 -42.04
CA VAL A 151 -6.13 4.85 -41.71
C VAL A 151 -7.28 4.92 -42.74
N ARG A 152 -6.99 4.69 -44.00
CA ARG A 152 -8.02 4.70 -45.08
C ARG A 152 -9.05 3.61 -44.83
N GLU A 153 -8.63 2.39 -44.56
CA GLU A 153 -9.52 1.27 -44.23
C GLU A 153 -10.36 1.58 -42.96
N ALA A 154 -9.75 2.20 -41.97
CA ALA A 154 -10.46 2.59 -40.75
C ALA A 154 -11.54 3.64 -41.00
N LEU A 155 -11.32 4.56 -41.95
CA LEU A 155 -12.25 5.66 -42.26
C LEU A 155 -13.36 5.28 -43.28
N ASP A 156 -13.12 4.28 -44.12
CA ASP A 156 -14.07 3.83 -45.15
C ASP A 156 -15.21 2.98 -44.55
N ASP A 157 -15.00 2.28 -43.44
CA ASP A 157 -16.02 1.49 -42.76
C ASP A 157 -16.63 2.31 -41.59
N PRO A 158 -17.94 2.55 -41.53
CA PRO A 158 -18.58 3.36 -40.49
C PRO A 158 -18.32 2.87 -39.06
N LYS A 159 -18.27 1.55 -38.83
CA LYS A 159 -18.04 0.96 -37.50
C LYS A 159 -16.58 1.10 -37.09
N LYS A 160 -15.65 0.84 -37.98
CA LYS A 160 -14.22 1.02 -37.76
C LYS A 160 -13.88 2.48 -37.53
N LYS A 161 -14.52 3.39 -38.28
CA LYS A 161 -14.35 4.83 -38.17
C LYS A 161 -14.71 5.36 -36.79
N GLU A 162 -15.82 4.93 -36.24
CA GLU A 162 -16.24 5.36 -34.88
C GLU A 162 -15.20 4.96 -33.85
N ILE A 163 -14.72 3.71 -33.88
CA ILE A 163 -13.71 3.19 -32.97
C ILE A 163 -12.39 3.97 -33.16
N TYR A 164 -11.93 4.10 -34.38
CA TYR A 164 -10.69 4.82 -34.70
C TYR A 164 -10.70 6.26 -34.17
N LEU A 165 -11.74 7.03 -34.47
CA LEU A 165 -11.86 8.41 -34.04
C LEU A 165 -11.94 8.54 -32.52
N ARG A 166 -12.62 7.63 -31.83
CA ARG A 166 -12.68 7.58 -30.37
C ARG A 166 -11.30 7.42 -29.75
N PHE A 167 -10.46 6.53 -30.29
CA PHE A 167 -9.09 6.32 -29.78
C PHE A 167 -8.14 7.46 -30.15
N MET A 168 -8.39 8.18 -31.23
CA MET A 168 -7.62 9.37 -31.59
C MET A 168 -7.98 10.59 -30.74
N ASP A 169 -9.17 10.64 -30.16
CA ASP A 169 -9.64 11.75 -29.34
C ASP A 169 -9.01 11.74 -27.95
N LYS A 170 -8.17 12.74 -27.66
CA LYS A 170 -7.47 12.91 -26.37
C LYS A 170 -8.40 13.18 -25.20
N SER A 171 -9.60 13.69 -25.45
CA SER A 171 -10.58 13.99 -24.41
C SER A 171 -11.32 12.74 -23.93
N GLN A 172 -11.48 11.74 -24.79
CA GLN A 172 -12.21 10.51 -24.48
C GLN A 172 -11.30 9.42 -23.89
N ILE A 173 -10.07 9.30 -24.36
CA ILE A 173 -9.12 8.31 -23.89
C ILE A 173 -7.81 8.99 -23.49
N GLY A 174 -7.58 9.08 -22.18
CA GLY A 174 -6.36 9.62 -21.62
C GLY A 174 -5.16 8.71 -21.84
N MET A 175 -3.95 9.25 -21.62
CA MET A 175 -2.68 8.53 -21.82
C MET A 175 -2.59 7.20 -21.04
N ALA A 176 -3.14 7.09 -19.85
CA ALA A 176 -3.12 5.88 -19.05
C ALA A 176 -3.79 4.67 -19.75
N GLY A 177 -4.93 4.89 -20.43
CA GLY A 177 -5.62 3.85 -21.18
C GLY A 177 -4.86 3.37 -22.43
N HIS A 178 -3.92 4.18 -22.94
CA HIS A 178 -3.08 3.78 -24.07
C HIS A 178 -1.84 3.00 -23.63
N TRP A 179 -1.32 3.24 -22.43
CA TRP A 179 -0.14 2.55 -21.92
C TRP A 179 -0.32 1.06 -21.72
N ASP A 180 -1.46 0.64 -21.18
CA ASP A 180 -1.74 -0.78 -20.97
C ASP A 180 -1.85 -1.56 -22.30
N LYS A 181 -2.33 -0.91 -23.35
CA LYS A 181 -2.43 -1.49 -24.70
C LYS A 181 -1.11 -1.39 -25.47
N ALA A 182 -0.38 -0.28 -25.33
CA ALA A 182 0.95 -0.09 -25.92
C ALA A 182 2.00 -1.06 -25.35
N ASN A 183 1.90 -1.47 -24.09
CA ASN A 183 2.78 -2.47 -23.49
C ASN A 183 2.70 -3.84 -24.19
N ASN A 184 1.58 -4.16 -24.81
CA ASN A 184 1.46 -5.37 -25.64
C ASN A 184 2.12 -5.20 -27.03
N TYR A 185 2.21 -3.97 -27.52
CA TYR A 185 2.87 -3.64 -28.78
C TYR A 185 4.40 -3.62 -28.67
N VAL A 186 4.94 -3.04 -27.60
CA VAL A 186 6.40 -2.97 -27.36
C VAL A 186 7.02 -4.33 -27.06
N LYS A 187 6.24 -5.29 -26.60
CA LYS A 187 6.71 -6.68 -26.38
C LYS A 187 6.83 -7.49 -27.67
N GLY A 188 6.37 -6.98 -28.79
CA GLY A 188 6.41 -7.64 -30.12
C GLY A 188 7.52 -7.11 -31.06
N ILE A 189 8.34 -6.16 -30.59
CA ILE A 189 9.55 -5.65 -31.26
C ILE A 189 10.77 -6.12 -30.50
#